data_911e4339672ecbc9cb254a1956329d53
#
_entry.id   911e4339672ecbc9cb254a1956329d53
#
_cell.length_a   1.000
_cell.length_b   1.000
_cell.length_c   1.000
_cell.angle_alpha   90.00
_cell.angle_beta   90.00
_cell.angle_gamma   90.00
#
_symmetry.space_group_name_H-M   'P 1'
#
loop_
_entity.id
_entity.type
_entity.pdbx_description
1 polymer ?
#
loop_
_entity_poly.entity_id
_entity_poly.type
_entity_poly.pdbx_seq_one_letter_code
_entity_poly.pdbx_strand_id
1 'polypeptide(L)'
;MNSQSDAFKALPSVDRALQSDVLRPLVDDIGHEAVKEVVRLKLQEVRNLIAKGEKTLLQDITSDSYLNEFYCEVANDVRASVSSSLVPVINLTGTVVHTNLGRARLPEEAIAAMTKVATQATNLEFDLETGKRGDRDSHIDESICQITGAEAATVVNNNAAAVLLVLNTLAFRKDVVISRGELVEIGGAFRIPDVMKSAGCTLVEIGTTNRTHLRDYEAAINSNTGMLMKVHTSNYEIRGFTNSVSEEEISQLAQETGVTFVSDLGSGTLVDLNKFGLPHEPTITETLEKGAEVVTFSGDKLLGGPQAGIIVGKRELIAAIKKNPLKRALRVDKITMAALSSVVNLYRDPQRLTQRVPLLSDLAKPVQEIIELANRLLPVLSLIHI
;
A
#
# COMPACT_ATOMS: atom_id res chain seq x y z
N MET A 1 10.01 -45.51 40.48
CA MET A 1 9.05 -44.47 40.92
C MET A 1 9.81 -43.16 40.96
N ASN A 2 9.80 -42.40 39.89
CA ASN A 2 10.40 -41.06 39.92
C ASN A 2 9.40 -40.16 40.64
N SER A 3 9.76 -39.68 41.83
CA SER A 3 8.91 -38.73 42.53
C SER A 3 8.91 -37.37 41.79
N GLN A 4 7.83 -36.61 41.96
CA GLN A 4 7.78 -35.21 41.42
C GLN A 4 9.05 -34.42 41.83
N SER A 5 9.61 -34.72 43.01
CA SER A 5 10.85 -34.09 43.51
C SER A 5 12.05 -34.39 42.61
N ASP A 6 12.16 -35.58 42.05
CA ASP A 6 13.28 -35.94 41.17
C ASP A 6 13.12 -35.30 39.78
N ALA A 7 11.89 -35.16 39.28
CA ALA A 7 11.60 -34.46 38.05
C ALA A 7 11.97 -32.95 38.14
N PHE A 8 11.68 -32.28 39.24
CA PHE A 8 12.10 -30.88 39.43
C PHE A 8 13.64 -30.71 39.48
N LYS A 9 14.37 -31.69 40.00
CA LYS A 9 15.84 -31.67 40.05
C LYS A 9 16.48 -31.96 38.70
N ALA A 10 15.80 -32.66 37.82
CA ALA A 10 16.26 -32.98 36.48
C ALA A 10 16.23 -31.79 35.53
N LEU A 11 15.39 -30.76 35.81
CA LEU A 11 15.34 -29.56 34.99
C LEU A 11 16.66 -28.79 35.02
N PRO A 12 17.14 -28.28 33.91
CA PRO A 12 18.33 -27.46 33.85
C PRO A 12 18.12 -26.12 34.57
N SER A 13 19.19 -25.57 35.13
CA SER A 13 19.18 -24.15 35.50
C SER A 13 19.12 -23.28 34.24
N VAL A 14 18.67 -22.04 34.40
CA VAL A 14 18.65 -21.07 33.28
C VAL A 14 20.05 -20.91 32.69
N ASP A 15 21.06 -20.77 33.53
CA ASP A 15 22.46 -20.61 33.10
C ASP A 15 22.98 -21.84 32.33
N ARG A 16 22.65 -23.04 32.81
CA ARG A 16 23.01 -24.28 32.11
C ARG A 16 22.31 -24.36 30.72
N ALA A 17 21.05 -23.95 30.65
CA ALA A 17 20.31 -23.93 29.37
C ALA A 17 20.97 -22.96 28.39
N LEU A 18 21.31 -21.74 28.82
CA LEU A 18 21.94 -20.72 27.98
C LEU A 18 23.32 -21.14 27.44
N GLN A 19 24.02 -22.01 28.16
CA GLN A 19 25.33 -22.55 27.78
C GLN A 19 25.24 -23.81 26.89
N SER A 20 24.05 -24.34 26.67
CA SER A 20 23.89 -25.52 25.79
C SER A 20 24.33 -25.23 24.35
N ASP A 21 24.82 -26.26 23.65
CA ASP A 21 25.26 -26.15 22.24
C ASP A 21 24.11 -25.68 21.30
N VAL A 22 22.85 -25.90 21.68
CA VAL A 22 21.66 -25.52 20.94
C VAL A 22 21.33 -24.02 21.13
N LEU A 23 21.42 -23.49 22.37
CA LEU A 23 20.98 -22.12 22.68
C LEU A 23 22.12 -21.09 22.64
N ARG A 24 23.35 -21.50 22.81
CA ARG A 24 24.50 -20.60 22.78
C ARG A 24 24.62 -19.78 21.51
N PRO A 25 24.45 -20.34 20.29
CA PRO A 25 24.44 -19.54 19.05
C PRO A 25 23.34 -18.48 19.04
N LEU A 26 22.15 -18.77 19.62
CA LEU A 26 21.04 -17.81 19.70
C LEU A 26 21.32 -16.70 20.72
N VAL A 27 22.05 -17.00 21.82
CA VAL A 27 22.51 -15.99 22.77
C VAL A 27 23.46 -15.01 22.08
N ASP A 28 24.37 -15.50 21.25
CA ASP A 28 25.33 -14.68 20.52
C ASP A 28 24.66 -13.82 19.42
N ASP A 29 23.63 -14.32 18.76
CA ASP A 29 22.94 -13.67 17.64
C ASP A 29 21.82 -12.72 18.11
N ILE A 30 20.97 -13.18 19.04
CA ILE A 30 19.74 -12.48 19.45
C ILE A 30 19.95 -11.66 20.73
N GLY A 31 20.84 -12.13 21.61
CA GLY A 31 21.16 -11.49 22.88
C GLY A 31 20.71 -12.28 24.10
N HIS A 32 21.52 -12.21 25.14
CA HIS A 32 21.38 -12.98 26.39
C HIS A 32 20.02 -12.82 27.09
N GLU A 33 19.53 -11.59 27.23
CA GLU A 33 18.29 -11.35 27.99
C GLU A 33 17.04 -11.87 27.25
N ALA A 34 17.00 -11.76 25.93
CA ALA A 34 15.88 -12.28 25.14
C ALA A 34 15.79 -13.82 25.24
N VAL A 35 16.90 -14.51 25.06
CA VAL A 35 16.95 -15.99 25.18
C VAL A 35 16.62 -16.43 26.59
N LYS A 36 17.17 -15.75 27.62
CA LYS A 36 16.93 -16.03 29.04
C LYS A 36 15.46 -15.91 29.43
N GLU A 37 14.74 -14.92 28.88
CA GLU A 37 13.30 -14.75 29.14
C GLU A 37 12.51 -15.95 28.65
N VAL A 38 12.74 -16.39 27.41
CA VAL A 38 12.08 -17.57 26.83
C VAL A 38 12.40 -18.83 27.60
N VAL A 39 13.68 -19.06 27.98
CA VAL A 39 14.11 -20.18 28.84
C VAL A 39 13.33 -20.18 30.15
N ARG A 40 13.19 -19.04 30.81
CA ARG A 40 12.45 -18.92 32.07
C ARG A 40 10.98 -19.26 31.93
N LEU A 41 10.32 -18.75 30.86
CA LEU A 41 8.94 -19.03 30.59
C LEU A 41 8.72 -20.53 30.33
N LYS A 42 9.56 -21.15 29.50
CA LYS A 42 9.46 -22.58 29.20
C LYS A 42 9.72 -23.45 30.42
N LEU A 43 10.73 -23.13 31.23
CA LEU A 43 10.96 -23.83 32.50
C LEU A 43 9.78 -23.68 33.44
N GLN A 44 9.13 -22.53 33.51
CA GLN A 44 7.96 -22.35 34.37
C GLN A 44 6.75 -23.18 33.85
N GLU A 45 6.56 -23.27 32.54
CA GLU A 45 5.56 -24.12 31.93
C GLU A 45 5.77 -25.59 32.33
N VAL A 46 6.98 -26.12 32.14
CA VAL A 46 7.32 -27.51 32.50
C VAL A 46 7.18 -27.74 34.01
N ARG A 47 7.57 -26.79 34.87
CA ARG A 47 7.34 -26.90 36.33
C ARG A 47 5.85 -27.01 36.67
N ASN A 48 5.02 -26.25 36.00
CA ASN A 48 3.56 -26.30 36.18
C ASN A 48 2.97 -27.66 35.77
N LEU A 49 3.49 -28.27 34.71
CA LEU A 49 3.09 -29.60 34.25
C LEU A 49 3.51 -30.69 35.20
N ILE A 50 4.77 -30.62 35.77
CA ILE A 50 5.24 -31.53 36.81
C ILE A 50 4.35 -31.42 38.06
N ALA A 51 4.00 -30.19 38.48
CA ALA A 51 3.15 -29.97 39.67
C ALA A 51 1.74 -30.58 39.48
N LYS A 52 1.23 -30.61 38.27
CA LYS A 52 -0.05 -31.24 37.92
C LYS A 52 0.03 -32.78 37.85
N GLY A 53 1.23 -33.37 37.90
CA GLY A 53 1.42 -34.81 37.93
C GLY A 53 1.28 -35.52 36.60
N GLU A 54 1.63 -34.88 35.47
CA GLU A 54 1.60 -35.49 34.14
C GLU A 54 2.57 -36.70 34.09
N LYS A 55 2.01 -37.93 34.01
CA LYS A 55 2.76 -39.17 34.12
C LYS A 55 3.77 -39.41 33.01
N THR A 56 3.46 -39.04 31.77
CA THR A 56 4.36 -39.15 30.62
C THR A 56 5.60 -38.30 30.79
N LEU A 57 5.42 -37.03 31.19
CA LEU A 57 6.53 -36.08 31.43
C LEU A 57 7.44 -36.59 32.59
N LEU A 58 6.87 -37.15 33.66
CA LEU A 58 7.62 -37.66 34.81
C LEU A 58 8.50 -38.85 34.48
N GLN A 59 8.18 -39.62 33.40
CA GLN A 59 9.00 -40.75 32.97
C GLN A 59 10.15 -40.36 32.08
N ASP A 60 10.00 -39.33 31.26
CA ASP A 60 10.95 -38.94 30.21
C ASP A 60 11.94 -37.82 30.64
N ILE A 61 11.54 -37.00 31.60
CA ILE A 61 12.27 -35.75 31.99
C ILE A 61 13.71 -35.96 32.40
N THR A 62 14.09 -37.17 32.83
CA THR A 62 15.44 -37.52 33.26
C THR A 62 16.35 -38.01 32.13
N SER A 63 15.82 -38.14 30.93
CA SER A 63 16.58 -38.63 29.75
C SER A 63 17.35 -37.49 29.09
N ASP A 64 18.51 -37.81 28.52
CA ASP A 64 19.28 -36.85 27.69
C ASP A 64 18.51 -36.45 26.42
N SER A 65 17.64 -37.35 25.93
CA SER A 65 16.75 -37.05 24.81
C SER A 65 15.78 -35.93 25.12
N TYR A 66 15.15 -35.96 26.29
CA TYR A 66 14.24 -34.92 26.75
C TYR A 66 14.89 -33.55 26.85
N LEU A 67 16.09 -33.50 27.45
CA LEU A 67 16.82 -32.22 27.57
C LEU A 67 17.16 -31.63 26.23
N ASN A 68 17.52 -32.46 25.25
CA ASN A 68 17.81 -32.00 23.90
C ASN A 68 16.55 -31.49 23.20
N GLU A 69 15.42 -32.21 23.31
CA GLU A 69 14.12 -31.80 22.83
C GLU A 69 13.69 -30.45 23.47
N PHE A 70 13.83 -30.34 24.79
CA PHE A 70 13.55 -29.09 25.50
C PHE A 70 14.36 -27.92 24.95
N TYR A 71 15.67 -28.07 24.72
CA TYR A 71 16.50 -27.00 24.15
C TYR A 71 16.09 -26.68 22.70
N CYS A 72 15.71 -27.67 21.91
CA CYS A 72 15.19 -27.45 20.55
C CYS A 72 13.87 -26.70 20.57
N GLU A 73 12.93 -27.04 21.47
CA GLU A 73 11.69 -26.28 21.64
C GLU A 73 11.94 -24.84 22.05
N VAL A 74 12.80 -24.63 23.05
CA VAL A 74 13.21 -23.26 23.45
C VAL A 74 13.83 -22.51 22.28
N ALA A 75 14.69 -23.15 21.50
CA ALA A 75 15.31 -22.52 20.33
C ALA A 75 14.27 -22.10 19.29
N ASN A 76 13.24 -22.92 19.07
CA ASN A 76 12.15 -22.58 18.18
C ASN A 76 11.31 -21.42 18.73
N ASP A 77 10.99 -21.42 20.02
CA ASP A 77 10.25 -20.34 20.68
C ASP A 77 11.04 -19.01 20.63
N VAL A 78 12.37 -19.06 20.84
CA VAL A 78 13.24 -17.89 20.69
C VAL A 78 13.22 -17.36 19.26
N ARG A 79 13.39 -18.22 18.25
CA ARG A 79 13.33 -17.82 16.85
C ARG A 79 11.96 -17.24 16.52
N ALA A 80 10.88 -17.85 16.98
CA ALA A 80 9.52 -17.36 16.81
C ALA A 80 9.31 -15.98 17.44
N SER A 81 9.87 -15.75 18.65
CA SER A 81 9.71 -14.48 19.37
C SER A 81 10.36 -13.28 18.67
N VAL A 82 11.41 -13.50 17.88
CA VAL A 82 12.14 -12.45 17.15
C VAL A 82 11.83 -12.45 15.64
N SER A 83 11.07 -13.42 15.16
CA SER A 83 10.68 -13.49 13.76
C SER A 83 9.71 -12.37 13.41
N SER A 84 9.85 -11.81 12.19
CA SER A 84 8.89 -10.85 11.68
C SER A 84 7.52 -11.51 11.49
N SER A 85 6.46 -10.86 11.98
CA SER A 85 5.08 -11.26 11.69
C SER A 85 4.67 -10.99 10.23
N LEU A 86 5.42 -10.09 9.54
CA LEU A 86 5.24 -9.80 8.13
C LEU A 86 6.12 -10.74 7.30
N VAL A 87 5.50 -11.72 6.68
CA VAL A 87 6.18 -12.78 5.93
C VAL A 87 5.76 -12.80 4.46
N PRO A 88 6.66 -13.17 3.53
CA PRO A 88 6.29 -13.41 2.15
C PRO A 88 5.27 -14.53 2.03
N VAL A 89 4.28 -14.35 1.15
CA VAL A 89 3.26 -15.34 0.85
C VAL A 89 3.15 -15.57 -0.66
N ILE A 90 2.62 -16.73 -1.05
CA ILE A 90 2.31 -17.03 -2.46
C ILE A 90 0.88 -16.59 -2.73
N ASN A 91 0.69 -15.68 -3.69
CA ASN A 91 -0.63 -15.21 -4.08
C ASN A 91 -1.27 -16.17 -5.09
N LEU A 92 -2.27 -16.93 -4.67
CA LEU A 92 -3.08 -17.82 -5.50
C LEU A 92 -4.54 -17.36 -5.62
N THR A 93 -4.83 -16.09 -5.32
CA THR A 93 -6.21 -15.57 -5.31
C THR A 93 -6.78 -15.26 -6.69
N GLY A 94 -5.94 -15.21 -7.73
CA GLY A 94 -6.33 -14.76 -9.07
C GLY A 94 -6.36 -13.23 -9.23
N THR A 95 -6.04 -12.47 -8.18
CA THR A 95 -5.99 -11.00 -8.22
C THR A 95 -4.55 -10.52 -8.09
N VAL A 96 -3.98 -9.93 -9.14
CA VAL A 96 -2.56 -9.51 -9.15
C VAL A 96 -2.30 -8.44 -8.10
N VAL A 97 -3.14 -7.38 -8.04
CA VAL A 97 -3.05 -6.29 -7.05
C VAL A 97 -4.01 -6.56 -5.89
N HIS A 98 -3.71 -7.58 -5.08
CA HIS A 98 -4.56 -7.94 -3.97
C HIS A 98 -4.34 -7.02 -2.77
N THR A 99 -5.40 -6.36 -2.29
CA THR A 99 -5.35 -5.34 -1.24
C THR A 99 -4.69 -5.83 0.04
N ASN A 100 -5.00 -7.06 0.48
CA ASN A 100 -4.52 -7.62 1.75
C ASN A 100 -3.15 -8.31 1.62
N LEU A 101 -2.59 -8.43 0.41
CA LEU A 101 -1.31 -9.08 0.15
C LEU A 101 -0.20 -8.09 -0.27
N GLY A 102 -0.33 -6.82 0.12
CA GLY A 102 0.70 -5.81 -0.07
C GLY A 102 0.66 -5.09 -1.42
N ARG A 103 -0.34 -5.38 -2.28
CA ARG A 103 -0.54 -4.75 -3.60
C ARG A 103 0.63 -4.97 -4.56
N ALA A 104 1.14 -3.92 -5.24
CA ALA A 104 2.19 -4.04 -6.24
C ALA A 104 3.55 -4.41 -5.63
N ARG A 105 4.26 -5.34 -6.27
CA ARG A 105 5.66 -5.63 -5.98
C ARG A 105 6.54 -4.57 -6.63
N LEU A 106 7.59 -4.15 -5.94
CA LEU A 106 8.50 -3.12 -6.42
C LEU A 106 9.51 -3.69 -7.44
N PRO A 107 9.91 -2.89 -8.46
CA PRO A 107 11.03 -3.19 -9.32
C PRO A 107 12.36 -3.23 -8.56
N GLU A 108 13.34 -3.96 -9.09
CA GLU A 108 14.68 -4.05 -8.49
C GLU A 108 15.37 -2.69 -8.35
N GLU A 109 15.17 -1.80 -9.32
CA GLU A 109 15.69 -0.44 -9.30
C GLU A 109 15.14 0.38 -8.12
N ALA A 110 13.86 0.17 -7.79
CA ALA A 110 13.24 0.83 -6.64
C ALA A 110 13.81 0.28 -5.32
N ILE A 111 13.99 -1.03 -5.21
CA ILE A 111 14.61 -1.68 -4.04
C ILE A 111 16.05 -1.19 -3.84
N ALA A 112 16.84 -1.12 -4.92
CA ALA A 112 18.21 -0.59 -4.87
C ALA A 112 18.23 0.89 -4.42
N ALA A 113 17.32 1.72 -4.95
CA ALA A 113 17.19 3.12 -4.55
C ALA A 113 16.79 3.26 -3.06
N MET A 114 15.86 2.46 -2.58
CA MET A 114 15.46 2.42 -1.16
C MET A 114 16.64 2.09 -0.26
N THR A 115 17.37 1.03 -0.58
CA THR A 115 18.54 0.58 0.19
C THR A 115 19.59 1.68 0.26
N LYS A 116 19.89 2.33 -0.87
CA LYS A 116 20.87 3.42 -0.95
C LYS A 116 20.52 4.58 -0.02
N VAL A 117 19.27 5.05 -0.02
CA VAL A 117 18.87 6.19 0.82
C VAL A 117 18.61 5.80 2.28
N ALA A 118 18.29 4.53 2.56
CA ALA A 118 18.08 4.04 3.92
C ALA A 118 19.39 4.04 4.72
N THR A 119 20.49 3.67 4.09
CA THR A 119 21.81 3.50 4.73
C THR A 119 22.64 4.78 4.85
N GLN A 120 22.17 5.91 4.25
CA GLN A 120 22.95 7.14 4.19
C GLN A 120 22.13 8.38 4.51
N ALA A 121 22.80 9.48 4.87
CA ALA A 121 22.20 10.81 4.86
C ALA A 121 21.89 11.22 3.41
N THR A 122 20.76 11.92 3.20
CA THR A 122 20.31 12.32 1.87
C THR A 122 19.88 13.78 1.85
N ASN A 123 19.85 14.36 0.66
CA ASN A 123 19.40 15.72 0.39
C ASN A 123 17.88 15.87 0.31
N LEU A 124 17.10 15.07 1.03
CA LEU A 124 15.63 15.01 0.92
C LEU A 124 14.93 16.38 0.97
N GLU A 125 15.38 17.28 1.82
CA GLU A 125 14.89 18.67 1.93
C GLU A 125 16.06 19.66 1.88
N PHE A 126 17.09 19.35 1.10
CA PHE A 126 18.28 20.18 0.96
C PHE A 126 18.66 20.33 -0.51
N ASP A 127 18.71 21.56 -0.98
CA ASP A 127 19.13 21.91 -2.32
C ASP A 127 20.66 22.01 -2.36
N LEU A 128 21.29 21.12 -3.12
CA LEU A 128 22.74 21.00 -3.22
C LEU A 128 23.38 22.16 -3.99
N GLU A 129 22.63 22.82 -4.88
CA GLU A 129 23.15 23.95 -5.68
C GLU A 129 23.15 25.23 -4.87
N THR A 130 22.06 25.52 -4.17
CA THR A 130 21.90 26.74 -3.41
C THR A 130 22.38 26.67 -1.96
N GLY A 131 22.60 25.42 -1.43
CA GLY A 131 22.95 25.19 -0.04
C GLY A 131 21.83 25.53 0.95
N LYS A 132 20.58 25.65 0.49
CA LYS A 132 19.42 26.03 1.29
C LYS A 132 18.44 24.88 1.46
N ARG A 133 17.42 25.08 2.29
CA ARG A 133 16.31 24.14 2.41
C ARG A 133 15.56 24.05 1.09
N GLY A 134 15.45 22.83 0.56
CA GLY A 134 14.67 22.47 -0.63
C GLY A 134 13.28 21.94 -0.31
N ASP A 135 12.49 21.76 -1.35
CA ASP A 135 11.20 21.04 -1.31
C ASP A 135 11.46 19.55 -1.63
N ARG A 136 10.91 18.68 -0.83
CA ARG A 136 11.01 17.22 -1.02
C ARG A 136 10.37 16.74 -2.33
N ASP A 137 9.29 17.39 -2.79
CA ASP A 137 8.61 17.05 -4.03
C ASP A 137 9.46 17.33 -5.28
N SER A 138 10.50 18.20 -5.18
CA SER A 138 11.43 18.50 -6.29
C SER A 138 12.17 17.26 -6.81
N HIS A 139 12.26 16.20 -6.01
CA HIS A 139 12.89 14.94 -6.43
C HIS A 139 12.06 14.13 -7.42
N ILE A 140 10.79 14.51 -7.67
CA ILE A 140 9.87 13.72 -8.49
C ILE A 140 8.93 14.56 -9.36
N ASP A 141 8.67 15.81 -8.98
CA ASP A 141 7.71 16.72 -9.63
C ASP A 141 7.94 16.80 -11.15
N GLU A 142 9.15 17.13 -11.56
CA GLU A 142 9.53 17.25 -12.97
C GLU A 142 9.29 15.93 -13.75
N SER A 143 9.69 14.80 -13.17
CA SER A 143 9.52 13.48 -13.83
C SER A 143 8.06 13.10 -14.03
N ILE A 144 7.21 13.36 -13.04
CA ILE A 144 5.77 13.14 -13.14
C ILE A 144 5.16 14.07 -14.20
N CYS A 145 5.50 15.38 -14.17
CA CYS A 145 4.99 16.34 -15.12
C CYS A 145 5.38 16.00 -16.57
N GLN A 146 6.61 15.55 -16.81
CA GLN A 146 7.07 15.13 -18.15
C GLN A 146 6.29 13.94 -18.70
N ILE A 147 5.89 13.00 -17.84
CA ILE A 147 5.17 11.78 -18.25
C ILE A 147 3.67 12.05 -18.40
N THR A 148 3.09 12.86 -17.53
CA THR A 148 1.64 13.08 -17.48
C THR A 148 1.16 14.28 -18.27
N GLY A 149 2.06 15.22 -18.60
CA GLY A 149 1.69 16.51 -19.19
C GLY A 149 1.16 17.54 -18.18
N ALA A 150 1.14 17.21 -16.88
CA ALA A 150 0.71 18.14 -15.84
C ALA A 150 1.66 19.34 -15.68
N GLU A 151 1.14 20.46 -15.19
CA GLU A 151 1.95 21.66 -14.93
C GLU A 151 2.76 21.57 -13.62
N ALA A 152 2.24 20.81 -12.63
CA ALA A 152 2.90 20.58 -11.35
C ALA A 152 2.39 19.28 -10.70
N ALA A 153 3.19 18.75 -9.77
CA ALA A 153 2.85 17.56 -8.99
C ALA A 153 3.20 17.71 -7.51
N THR A 154 2.55 16.91 -6.67
CA THR A 154 2.92 16.73 -5.26
C THR A 154 2.54 15.33 -4.81
N VAL A 155 3.24 14.80 -3.79
CA VAL A 155 3.09 13.42 -3.33
C VAL A 155 2.78 13.37 -1.84
N VAL A 156 1.81 12.52 -1.47
CA VAL A 156 1.44 12.21 -0.09
C VAL A 156 1.48 10.70 0.14
N ASN A 157 1.26 10.26 1.38
CA ASN A 157 1.48 8.87 1.80
C ASN A 157 0.52 7.83 1.19
N ASN A 158 -0.66 8.21 0.70
CA ASN A 158 -1.59 7.36 -0.05
C ASN A 158 -2.66 8.20 -0.75
N ASN A 159 -3.46 7.57 -1.65
CA ASN A 159 -4.47 8.28 -2.42
C ASN A 159 -5.63 8.82 -1.56
N ALA A 160 -6.01 8.13 -0.48
CA ALA A 160 -7.02 8.64 0.45
C ALA A 160 -6.58 9.98 1.08
N ALA A 161 -5.30 10.10 1.42
CA ALA A 161 -4.70 11.33 1.90
C ALA A 161 -4.63 12.41 0.79
N ALA A 162 -4.41 12.02 -0.46
CA ALA A 162 -4.45 12.93 -1.60
C ALA A 162 -5.84 13.55 -1.76
N VAL A 163 -6.88 12.71 -1.79
CA VAL A 163 -8.28 13.15 -1.88
C VAL A 163 -8.65 14.05 -0.70
N LEU A 164 -8.33 13.63 0.54
CA LEU A 164 -8.55 14.45 1.74
C LEU A 164 -7.89 15.82 1.65
N LEU A 165 -6.64 15.87 1.22
CA LEU A 165 -5.85 17.10 1.13
C LEU A 165 -6.39 18.04 0.05
N VAL A 166 -6.74 17.50 -1.12
CA VAL A 166 -7.36 18.25 -2.24
C VAL A 166 -8.68 18.87 -1.80
N LEU A 167 -9.59 18.06 -1.25
CA LEU A 167 -10.89 18.49 -0.75
C LEU A 167 -10.74 19.58 0.35
N ASN A 168 -9.89 19.33 1.34
CA ASN A 168 -9.66 20.28 2.43
C ASN A 168 -9.04 21.60 1.95
N THR A 169 -8.24 21.56 0.89
CA THR A 169 -7.59 22.78 0.36
C THR A 169 -8.52 23.58 -0.53
N LEU A 170 -9.21 22.93 -1.46
CA LEU A 170 -9.93 23.58 -2.55
C LEU A 170 -11.42 23.79 -2.25
N ALA A 171 -12.00 23.00 -1.34
CA ALA A 171 -13.44 23.04 -1.06
C ALA A 171 -13.78 23.08 0.44
N PHE A 172 -12.86 23.51 1.32
CA PHE A 172 -13.16 23.62 2.75
C PHE A 172 -14.35 24.53 3.02
N ARG A 173 -15.39 24.01 3.74
CA ARG A 173 -16.68 24.66 4.01
C ARG A 173 -17.51 25.00 2.78
N LYS A 174 -17.26 24.35 1.66
CA LYS A 174 -18.00 24.52 0.40
C LYS A 174 -18.67 23.20 -0.01
N ASP A 175 -19.54 23.30 -0.97
CA ASP A 175 -20.25 22.20 -1.57
C ASP A 175 -19.34 21.51 -2.61
N VAL A 176 -19.31 20.17 -2.57
CA VAL A 176 -18.65 19.32 -3.57
C VAL A 176 -19.71 18.50 -4.27
N VAL A 177 -19.89 18.76 -5.56
CA VAL A 177 -20.90 18.08 -6.39
C VAL A 177 -20.29 16.82 -6.99
N ILE A 178 -20.95 15.68 -6.78
CA ILE A 178 -20.52 14.37 -7.27
C ILE A 178 -21.71 13.51 -7.67
N SER A 179 -21.54 12.68 -8.71
CA SER A 179 -22.53 11.70 -9.11
C SER A 179 -22.76 10.63 -8.03
N ARG A 180 -24.01 10.31 -7.75
CA ARG A 180 -24.39 9.24 -6.81
C ARG A 180 -23.83 7.88 -7.23
N GLY A 181 -23.69 7.62 -8.54
CA GLY A 181 -23.06 6.42 -9.08
C GLY A 181 -21.55 6.33 -8.87
N GLU A 182 -20.90 7.40 -8.35
CA GLU A 182 -19.45 7.49 -8.12
C GLU A 182 -19.08 7.53 -6.62
N LEU A 183 -20.07 7.29 -5.73
CA LEU A 183 -19.85 7.23 -4.27
C LEU A 183 -19.25 5.87 -3.88
N VAL A 184 -17.95 5.71 -4.16
CA VAL A 184 -17.25 4.44 -3.97
C VAL A 184 -16.93 4.16 -2.50
N GLU A 185 -16.91 2.86 -2.15
CA GLU A 185 -16.28 2.32 -0.95
C GLU A 185 -15.12 1.40 -1.35
N ILE A 186 -13.93 1.63 -0.81
CA ILE A 186 -12.71 0.87 -1.12
C ILE A 186 -12.05 0.41 0.18
N GLY A 187 -11.60 -0.86 0.23
CA GLY A 187 -10.80 -1.40 1.33
C GLY A 187 -11.48 -1.42 2.70
N GLY A 188 -12.81 -1.48 2.73
CA GLY A 188 -13.62 -1.69 3.94
C GLY A 188 -13.81 -0.47 4.85
N ALA A 189 -13.16 0.68 4.58
CA ALA A 189 -13.29 1.87 5.42
C ALA A 189 -13.20 3.20 4.65
N PHE A 190 -12.69 3.22 3.43
CA PHE A 190 -12.61 4.44 2.63
C PHE A 190 -13.91 4.65 1.86
N ARG A 191 -14.72 5.60 2.33
CA ARG A 191 -15.96 6.05 1.67
C ARG A 191 -15.82 7.51 1.30
N ILE A 192 -16.09 7.85 0.05
CA ILE A 192 -16.01 9.24 -0.42
C ILE A 192 -16.83 10.21 0.44
N PRO A 193 -18.10 9.89 0.85
CA PRO A 193 -18.86 10.77 1.73
C PRO A 193 -18.18 11.06 3.08
N ASP A 194 -17.58 10.04 3.69
CA ASP A 194 -16.92 10.17 4.99
C ASP A 194 -15.62 10.99 4.88
N VAL A 195 -14.89 10.83 3.78
CA VAL A 195 -13.69 11.63 3.48
C VAL A 195 -14.05 13.10 3.24
N MET A 196 -15.10 13.38 2.47
CA MET A 196 -15.59 14.74 2.23
C MET A 196 -15.98 15.42 3.54
N LYS A 197 -16.74 14.73 4.39
CA LYS A 197 -17.10 15.22 5.72
C LYS A 197 -15.85 15.50 6.58
N SER A 198 -14.90 14.59 6.58
CA SER A 198 -13.64 14.74 7.32
C SER A 198 -12.76 15.87 6.78
N ALA A 199 -12.84 16.16 5.48
CA ALA A 199 -12.19 17.30 4.84
C ALA A 199 -12.87 18.65 5.16
N GLY A 200 -14.03 18.63 5.79
CA GLY A 200 -14.82 19.82 6.10
C GLY A 200 -15.65 20.35 4.93
N CYS A 201 -15.94 19.48 3.94
CA CYS A 201 -16.78 19.81 2.79
C CYS A 201 -18.24 19.38 3.01
N THR A 202 -19.15 19.94 2.25
CA THR A 202 -20.53 19.50 2.14
C THR A 202 -20.68 18.63 0.89
N LEU A 203 -21.10 17.39 1.05
CA LEU A 203 -21.41 16.50 -0.05
C LEU A 203 -22.73 16.92 -0.71
N VAL A 204 -22.73 17.13 -2.03
CA VAL A 204 -23.92 17.33 -2.86
C VAL A 204 -24.00 16.20 -3.88
N GLU A 205 -24.83 15.20 -3.56
CA GLU A 205 -25.08 14.05 -4.44
C GLU A 205 -26.05 14.39 -5.52
N ILE A 206 -25.72 14.07 -6.79
CA ILE A 206 -26.58 14.33 -7.94
C ILE A 206 -26.91 13.06 -8.71
N GLY A 207 -27.97 13.13 -9.51
CA GLY A 207 -28.44 12.00 -10.33
C GLY A 207 -28.97 10.83 -9.49
N THR A 208 -28.89 9.64 -10.06
CA THR A 208 -29.25 8.36 -9.44
C THR A 208 -28.08 7.38 -9.50
N THR A 209 -28.23 6.19 -8.92
CA THR A 209 -27.17 5.17 -8.90
C THR A 209 -26.63 4.83 -10.29
N ASN A 210 -27.53 4.77 -11.30
CA ASN A 210 -27.20 4.31 -12.65
C ASN A 210 -27.29 5.42 -13.72
N ARG A 211 -27.79 6.60 -13.38
CA ARG A 211 -27.97 7.68 -14.35
C ARG A 211 -27.70 9.05 -13.74
N THR A 212 -26.74 9.75 -14.32
CA THR A 212 -26.44 11.15 -14.07
C THR A 212 -26.32 11.89 -15.40
N HIS A 213 -26.93 13.05 -15.49
CA HIS A 213 -26.95 13.89 -16.69
C HIS A 213 -26.28 15.24 -16.38
N LEU A 214 -25.80 15.93 -17.41
CA LEU A 214 -25.16 17.25 -17.26
C LEU A 214 -26.06 18.25 -16.53
N ARG A 215 -27.36 18.27 -16.85
CA ARG A 215 -28.38 19.11 -16.16
C ARG A 215 -28.44 18.90 -14.66
N ASP A 216 -28.03 17.71 -14.14
CA ASP A 216 -28.03 17.43 -12.72
C ASP A 216 -26.86 18.19 -12.04
N TYR A 217 -25.71 18.30 -12.71
CA TYR A 217 -24.58 19.15 -12.30
C TYR A 217 -24.96 20.63 -12.38
N GLU A 218 -25.53 21.08 -13.51
CA GLU A 218 -25.97 22.48 -13.71
C GLU A 218 -26.94 22.94 -12.60
N ALA A 219 -27.93 22.10 -12.26
CA ALA A 219 -28.93 22.40 -11.24
C ALA A 219 -28.34 22.43 -9.80
N ALA A 220 -27.24 21.75 -9.57
CA ALA A 220 -26.60 21.65 -8.24
C ALA A 220 -25.59 22.79 -7.97
N ILE A 221 -25.09 23.46 -9.02
CA ILE A 221 -24.12 24.54 -8.88
C ILE A 221 -24.80 25.78 -8.29
N ASN A 222 -24.19 26.33 -7.25
CA ASN A 222 -24.63 27.56 -6.58
C ASN A 222 -23.41 28.36 -6.11
N SER A 223 -23.64 29.50 -5.46
CA SER A 223 -22.57 30.38 -4.96
C SER A 223 -21.66 29.76 -3.90
N ASN A 224 -22.08 28.67 -3.25
CA ASN A 224 -21.29 27.91 -2.29
C ASN A 224 -20.54 26.74 -2.89
N THR A 225 -20.76 26.40 -4.16
CA THR A 225 -20.09 25.29 -4.84
C THR A 225 -18.60 25.60 -4.97
N GLY A 226 -17.75 24.71 -4.44
CA GLY A 226 -16.30 24.82 -4.49
C GLY A 226 -15.66 23.87 -5.47
N MET A 227 -16.33 22.77 -5.81
CA MET A 227 -15.73 21.72 -6.63
C MET A 227 -16.78 20.86 -7.35
N LEU A 228 -16.50 20.53 -8.59
CA LEU A 228 -17.11 19.39 -9.30
C LEU A 228 -16.14 18.23 -9.22
N MET A 229 -16.58 17.09 -8.70
CA MET A 229 -15.72 15.93 -8.50
C MET A 229 -16.22 14.74 -9.31
N LYS A 230 -15.30 14.06 -9.97
CA LYS A 230 -15.51 12.77 -10.62
C LYS A 230 -14.63 11.72 -9.97
N VAL A 231 -15.19 10.53 -9.71
CA VAL A 231 -14.45 9.41 -9.13
C VAL A 231 -14.57 8.19 -10.01
N HIS A 232 -13.43 7.67 -10.45
CA HIS A 232 -13.42 6.48 -11.30
C HIS A 232 -13.79 5.24 -10.47
N THR A 233 -14.79 4.48 -10.99
CA THR A 233 -15.31 3.27 -10.34
C THR A 233 -14.42 2.05 -10.63
N SER A 234 -13.19 2.05 -10.12
CA SER A 234 -12.17 1.04 -10.44
C SER A 234 -12.46 -0.35 -9.89
N ASN A 235 -13.41 -0.51 -8.95
CA ASN A 235 -13.70 -1.77 -8.24
C ASN A 235 -15.12 -2.29 -8.44
N TYR A 236 -15.95 -1.61 -9.22
CA TYR A 236 -17.28 -2.07 -9.66
C TYR A 236 -17.69 -1.47 -10.99
N GLU A 237 -18.68 -2.07 -11.61
CA GLU A 237 -19.26 -1.61 -12.87
C GLU A 237 -20.78 -1.58 -12.75
N ILE A 238 -21.42 -0.51 -13.28
CA ILE A 238 -22.87 -0.40 -13.37
C ILE A 238 -23.26 -0.72 -14.81
N ARG A 239 -24.03 -1.80 -15.01
CA ARG A 239 -24.47 -2.27 -16.32
C ARG A 239 -25.97 -2.11 -16.52
N GLY A 240 -26.39 -2.02 -17.77
CA GLY A 240 -27.79 -1.92 -18.17
C GLY A 240 -28.17 -0.53 -18.66
N PHE A 241 -29.29 0.00 -18.20
CA PHE A 241 -29.74 1.34 -18.58
C PHE A 241 -29.00 2.42 -17.79
N THR A 242 -27.76 2.72 -18.21
CA THR A 242 -26.85 3.64 -17.54
C THR A 242 -26.67 4.93 -18.32
N ASN A 243 -26.28 6.00 -17.64
CA ASN A 243 -25.76 7.24 -18.21
C ASN A 243 -24.78 7.88 -17.24
N SER A 244 -23.65 8.33 -17.73
CA SER A 244 -22.67 9.12 -16.99
C SER A 244 -22.27 10.33 -17.79
N VAL A 245 -21.89 11.42 -17.12
CA VAL A 245 -21.38 12.63 -17.76
C VAL A 245 -19.89 12.44 -18.01
N SER A 246 -19.44 12.78 -19.21
CA SER A 246 -18.03 12.69 -19.58
C SER A 246 -17.19 13.75 -18.86
N GLU A 247 -15.88 13.53 -18.81
CA GLU A 247 -14.95 14.48 -18.20
C GLU A 247 -14.91 15.80 -18.97
N GLU A 248 -15.02 15.72 -20.31
CA GLU A 248 -15.08 16.88 -21.20
C GLU A 248 -16.32 17.76 -20.92
N GLU A 249 -17.50 17.15 -20.74
CA GLU A 249 -18.74 17.88 -20.43
C GLU A 249 -18.64 18.55 -19.04
N ILE A 250 -18.08 17.86 -18.03
CA ILE A 250 -17.88 18.44 -16.69
C ILE A 250 -16.83 19.56 -16.75
N SER A 251 -15.75 19.38 -17.51
CA SER A 251 -14.72 20.39 -17.68
C SER A 251 -15.26 21.66 -18.32
N GLN A 252 -16.07 21.53 -19.36
CA GLN A 252 -16.71 22.68 -19.99
C GLN A 252 -17.60 23.44 -19.00
N LEU A 253 -18.45 22.73 -18.26
CA LEU A 253 -19.31 23.32 -17.24
C LEU A 253 -18.50 24.01 -16.13
N ALA A 254 -17.40 23.39 -15.70
CA ALA A 254 -16.48 23.94 -14.71
C ALA A 254 -15.87 25.26 -15.16
N GLN A 255 -15.44 25.35 -16.44
CA GLN A 255 -14.92 26.58 -17.04
C GLN A 255 -15.99 27.68 -17.15
N GLU A 256 -17.20 27.34 -17.56
CA GLU A 256 -18.32 28.30 -17.69
C GLU A 256 -18.75 28.87 -16.33
N THR A 257 -18.66 28.08 -15.27
CA THR A 257 -19.10 28.46 -13.92
C THR A 257 -17.97 28.94 -13.00
N GLY A 258 -16.72 28.76 -13.41
CA GLY A 258 -15.56 29.10 -12.59
C GLY A 258 -15.37 28.18 -11.37
N VAL A 259 -15.94 26.97 -11.39
CA VAL A 259 -15.82 25.97 -10.33
C VAL A 259 -14.72 24.96 -10.70
N THR A 260 -13.84 24.63 -9.76
CA THR A 260 -12.73 23.69 -10.00
C THR A 260 -13.23 22.26 -10.30
N PHE A 261 -12.72 21.64 -11.38
CA PHE A 261 -12.98 20.23 -11.70
C PHE A 261 -11.82 19.33 -11.23
N VAL A 262 -12.13 18.33 -10.41
CA VAL A 262 -11.18 17.36 -9.85
C VAL A 262 -11.60 15.95 -10.22
N SER A 263 -10.66 15.13 -10.71
CA SER A 263 -10.86 13.71 -11.00
C SER A 263 -10.01 12.83 -10.07
N ASP A 264 -10.63 11.89 -9.36
CA ASP A 264 -9.95 10.83 -8.62
C ASP A 264 -9.97 9.54 -9.44
N LEU A 265 -8.84 9.19 -10.05
CA LEU A 265 -8.71 7.97 -10.82
C LEU A 265 -8.48 6.73 -9.95
N GLY A 266 -7.87 6.89 -8.79
CA GLY A 266 -7.60 5.80 -7.88
C GLY A 266 -6.64 4.71 -8.39
N SER A 267 -6.79 4.25 -9.64
CA SER A 267 -6.00 3.16 -10.24
C SER A 267 -4.57 3.53 -10.60
N GLY A 268 -4.33 4.74 -11.12
CA GLY A 268 -2.98 5.29 -11.32
C GLY A 268 -2.19 4.73 -12.50
N THR A 269 -2.80 4.56 -13.69
CA THR A 269 -2.03 4.17 -14.87
C THR A 269 -1.43 5.38 -15.60
N LEU A 270 -0.14 5.27 -15.95
CA LEU A 270 0.60 6.27 -16.73
C LEU A 270 0.73 5.88 -18.21
N VAL A 271 0.27 4.70 -18.60
CA VAL A 271 0.35 4.18 -19.96
C VAL A 271 -0.95 3.52 -20.35
N ASP A 272 -1.29 3.60 -21.63
CA ASP A 272 -2.43 2.89 -22.19
C ASP A 272 -2.18 1.38 -22.13
N LEU A 273 -2.98 0.67 -21.33
CA LEU A 273 -2.87 -0.76 -21.11
C LEU A 273 -3.26 -1.60 -22.33
N ASN A 274 -4.00 -1.04 -23.30
CA ASN A 274 -4.28 -1.71 -24.58
C ASN A 274 -2.99 -2.11 -25.32
N LYS A 275 -1.90 -1.35 -25.16
CA LYS A 275 -0.59 -1.66 -25.75
C LYS A 275 -0.01 -3.00 -25.26
N PHE A 276 -0.50 -3.50 -24.14
CA PHE A 276 -0.10 -4.77 -23.53
C PHE A 276 -1.19 -5.85 -23.66
N GLY A 277 -2.25 -5.61 -24.48
CA GLY A 277 -3.35 -6.55 -24.65
C GLY A 277 -4.33 -6.61 -23.47
N LEU A 278 -4.31 -5.60 -22.60
CA LEU A 278 -5.19 -5.47 -21.45
C LEU A 278 -6.36 -4.53 -21.74
N PRO A 279 -7.48 -4.61 -21.00
CA PRO A 279 -8.57 -3.63 -21.11
C PRO A 279 -8.08 -2.20 -20.91
N HIS A 280 -8.74 -1.26 -21.57
CA HIS A 280 -8.46 0.16 -21.39
C HIS A 280 -8.78 0.61 -19.96
N GLU A 281 -7.86 1.35 -19.37
CA GLU A 281 -8.03 2.09 -18.13
C GLU A 281 -7.68 3.56 -18.40
N PRO A 282 -8.45 4.52 -17.88
CA PRO A 282 -8.16 5.94 -18.08
C PRO A 282 -6.75 6.27 -17.58
N THR A 283 -5.95 6.92 -18.41
CA THR A 283 -4.63 7.41 -18.01
C THR A 283 -4.74 8.80 -17.38
N ILE A 284 -3.72 9.16 -16.63
CA ILE A 284 -3.61 10.50 -16.04
C ILE A 284 -3.54 11.56 -17.14
N THR A 285 -2.80 11.29 -18.23
CA THR A 285 -2.66 12.18 -19.39
C THR A 285 -4.02 12.41 -20.06
N GLU A 286 -4.75 11.35 -20.37
CA GLU A 286 -6.10 11.46 -20.97
C GLU A 286 -7.05 12.29 -20.10
N THR A 287 -7.03 12.09 -18.79
CA THR A 287 -7.89 12.80 -17.84
C THR A 287 -7.57 14.30 -17.78
N LEU A 288 -6.27 14.65 -17.81
CA LEU A 288 -5.84 16.04 -17.91
C LEU A 288 -6.19 16.67 -19.25
N GLU A 289 -6.00 15.94 -20.36
CA GLU A 289 -6.38 16.41 -21.72
C GLU A 289 -7.88 16.65 -21.84
N LYS A 290 -8.72 15.86 -21.16
CA LYS A 290 -10.16 16.05 -21.05
C LYS A 290 -10.56 17.21 -20.11
N GLY A 291 -9.59 17.88 -19.53
CA GLY A 291 -9.75 19.15 -18.84
C GLY A 291 -9.92 19.06 -17.33
N ALA A 292 -9.60 17.94 -16.69
CA ALA A 292 -9.49 17.90 -15.23
C ALA A 292 -8.35 18.82 -14.76
N GLU A 293 -8.65 19.72 -13.82
CA GLU A 293 -7.69 20.68 -13.32
C GLU A 293 -6.76 20.10 -12.25
N VAL A 294 -7.24 19.07 -11.52
CA VAL A 294 -6.48 18.26 -10.58
C VAL A 294 -6.88 16.81 -10.74
N VAL A 295 -5.88 15.93 -10.76
CA VAL A 295 -6.08 14.47 -10.80
C VAL A 295 -5.35 13.85 -9.62
N THR A 296 -6.01 12.90 -8.93
CA THR A 296 -5.40 12.11 -7.85
C THR A 296 -5.34 10.63 -8.21
N PHE A 297 -4.27 9.95 -7.79
CA PHE A 297 -4.09 8.52 -8.06
C PHE A 297 -3.11 7.84 -7.10
N SER A 298 -3.16 6.50 -7.06
CA SER A 298 -2.32 5.66 -6.18
C SER A 298 -1.01 5.25 -6.86
N GLY A 299 0.08 5.24 -6.08
CA GLY A 299 1.37 4.73 -6.53
C GLY A 299 1.49 3.20 -6.52
N ASP A 300 0.76 2.52 -5.65
CA ASP A 300 0.88 1.08 -5.36
C ASP A 300 -0.15 0.19 -6.06
N LYS A 301 -0.86 0.76 -7.05
CA LYS A 301 -1.78 0.03 -7.93
C LYS A 301 -1.16 -0.11 -9.32
N LEU A 302 -1.84 0.34 -10.40
CA LEU A 302 -1.39 0.14 -11.79
C LEU A 302 -0.06 0.82 -12.14
N LEU A 303 0.37 1.82 -11.36
CA LEU A 303 1.72 2.38 -11.46
C LEU A 303 2.81 1.36 -11.09
N GLY A 304 2.52 0.37 -10.25
CA GLY A 304 3.51 -0.63 -9.82
C GLY A 304 4.60 -0.09 -8.89
N GLY A 305 4.32 0.98 -8.18
CA GLY A 305 5.23 1.66 -7.25
C GLY A 305 4.93 1.38 -5.77
N PRO A 306 5.57 2.14 -4.86
CA PRO A 306 5.28 2.09 -3.43
C PRO A 306 3.93 2.75 -3.12
N GLN A 307 3.40 2.49 -1.92
CA GLN A 307 2.23 3.21 -1.45
C GLN A 307 2.51 4.71 -1.42
N ALA A 308 1.77 5.45 -2.23
CA ALA A 308 1.78 6.90 -2.31
C ALA A 308 0.45 7.40 -2.90
N GLY A 309 0.07 8.62 -2.58
CA GLY A 309 -0.95 9.37 -3.28
C GLY A 309 -0.28 10.47 -4.10
N ILE A 310 -0.54 10.49 -5.38
CA ILE A 310 0.04 11.46 -6.31
C ILE A 310 -1.07 12.43 -6.72
N ILE A 311 -0.77 13.71 -6.69
CA ILE A 311 -1.68 14.80 -7.06
C ILE A 311 -0.99 15.59 -8.15
N VAL A 312 -1.62 15.69 -9.31
CA VAL A 312 -1.11 16.41 -10.47
C VAL A 312 -2.15 17.40 -10.99
N GLY A 313 -1.74 18.44 -11.66
CA GLY A 313 -2.67 19.39 -12.27
C GLY A 313 -2.10 20.79 -12.46
N LYS A 314 -2.99 21.79 -12.45
CA LYS A 314 -2.65 23.20 -12.62
C LYS A 314 -1.70 23.70 -11.51
N ARG A 315 -0.70 24.45 -11.89
CA ARG A 315 0.37 24.91 -11.01
C ARG A 315 -0.12 25.69 -9.80
N GLU A 316 -1.08 26.59 -10.00
CA GLU A 316 -1.66 27.39 -8.92
C GLU A 316 -2.42 26.54 -7.89
N LEU A 317 -3.15 25.51 -8.33
CA LEU A 317 -3.90 24.60 -7.45
C LEU A 317 -2.94 23.71 -6.67
N ILE A 318 -1.94 23.14 -7.33
CA ILE A 318 -0.91 22.33 -6.68
C ILE A 318 -0.10 23.18 -5.68
N ALA A 319 0.21 24.43 -6.01
CA ALA A 319 0.90 25.35 -5.09
C ALA A 319 0.05 25.65 -3.84
N ALA A 320 -1.28 25.79 -3.98
CA ALA A 320 -2.19 25.93 -2.85
C ALA A 320 -2.22 24.66 -1.98
N ILE A 321 -2.29 23.48 -2.61
CA ILE A 321 -2.26 22.18 -1.94
C ILE A 321 -0.96 21.98 -1.15
N LYS A 322 0.19 22.35 -1.73
CA LYS A 322 1.51 22.27 -1.06
C LYS A 322 1.62 23.17 0.17
N LYS A 323 0.88 24.30 0.21
CA LYS A 323 0.84 25.24 1.34
C LYS A 323 -0.08 24.80 2.48
N ASN A 324 -1.00 23.85 2.25
CA ASN A 324 -1.90 23.38 3.29
C ASN A 324 -1.11 22.71 4.43
N PRO A 325 -1.36 23.05 5.71
CA PRO A 325 -0.68 22.45 6.85
C PRO A 325 -0.78 20.91 6.92
N LEU A 326 -1.88 20.33 6.42
CA LEU A 326 -2.07 18.87 6.34
C LEU A 326 -1.02 18.20 5.43
N LYS A 327 -0.49 18.89 4.40
CA LYS A 327 0.58 18.35 3.56
C LYS A 327 1.78 17.89 4.37
N ARG A 328 2.13 18.62 5.46
CA ARG A 328 3.22 18.22 6.35
C ARG A 328 2.93 16.93 7.11
N ALA A 329 1.68 16.74 7.56
CA ALA A 329 1.25 15.53 8.27
C ALA A 329 1.16 14.31 7.34
N LEU A 330 0.85 14.53 6.06
CA LEU A 330 0.59 13.49 5.07
C LEU A 330 1.80 13.20 4.15
N ARG A 331 2.95 13.80 4.39
CA ARG A 331 4.13 13.67 3.52
C ARG A 331 4.75 12.27 3.58
N VAL A 332 5.29 11.82 2.46
CA VAL A 332 6.07 10.59 2.37
C VAL A 332 7.47 10.74 2.98
N ASP A 333 8.07 9.64 3.41
CA ASP A 333 9.46 9.55 3.86
C ASP A 333 10.45 9.43 2.68
N LYS A 334 11.76 9.40 3.01
CA LYS A 334 12.82 9.32 1.99
C LYS A 334 12.83 7.99 1.24
N ILE A 335 12.43 6.90 1.87
CA ILE A 335 12.45 5.56 1.28
C ILE A 335 11.35 5.46 0.22
N THR A 336 10.13 5.87 0.58
CA THR A 336 8.99 5.97 -0.35
C THR A 336 9.30 6.92 -1.51
N MET A 337 9.92 8.08 -1.24
CA MET A 337 10.28 9.04 -2.29
C MET A 337 11.28 8.45 -3.28
N ALA A 338 12.33 7.78 -2.80
CA ALA A 338 13.35 7.15 -3.65
C ALA A 338 12.76 6.02 -4.51
N ALA A 339 11.91 5.18 -3.90
CA ALA A 339 11.22 4.11 -4.62
C ALA A 339 10.30 4.66 -5.70
N LEU A 340 9.47 5.65 -5.37
CA LEU A 340 8.51 6.23 -6.30
C LEU A 340 9.22 6.94 -7.47
N SER A 341 10.26 7.73 -7.18
CA SER A 341 11.07 8.41 -8.20
C SER A 341 11.72 7.39 -9.15
N SER A 342 12.24 6.28 -8.61
CA SER A 342 12.81 5.20 -9.42
C SER A 342 11.76 4.56 -10.32
N VAL A 343 10.58 4.24 -9.81
CA VAL A 343 9.48 3.65 -10.59
C VAL A 343 9.01 4.61 -11.69
N VAL A 344 8.74 5.88 -11.36
CA VAL A 344 8.31 6.89 -12.35
C VAL A 344 9.32 7.01 -13.49
N ASN A 345 10.62 6.98 -13.19
CA ASN A 345 11.66 7.03 -14.22
C ASN A 345 11.65 5.83 -15.18
N LEU A 346 11.13 4.65 -14.79
CA LEU A 346 10.97 3.51 -15.69
C LEU A 346 9.98 3.82 -16.82
N TYR A 347 8.98 4.63 -16.58
CA TYR A 347 7.96 5.01 -17.54
C TYR A 347 8.47 5.91 -18.68
N ARG A 348 9.71 6.42 -18.58
CA ARG A 348 10.39 7.11 -19.70
C ARG A 348 10.77 6.15 -20.85
N ASP A 349 10.74 4.83 -20.59
CA ASP A 349 10.98 3.79 -21.59
C ASP A 349 9.78 2.81 -21.65
N PRO A 350 8.66 3.22 -22.29
CA PRO A 350 7.44 2.43 -22.32
C PRO A 350 7.59 1.05 -22.94
N GLN A 351 8.58 0.85 -23.84
CA GLN A 351 8.77 -0.41 -24.55
C GLN A 351 9.28 -1.54 -23.63
N ARG A 352 9.97 -1.20 -22.53
CA ARG A 352 10.52 -2.17 -21.59
C ARG A 352 9.76 -2.29 -20.27
N LEU A 353 8.61 -1.65 -20.13
CA LEU A 353 7.85 -1.65 -18.88
C LEU A 353 7.44 -3.05 -18.43
N THR A 354 6.97 -3.92 -19.34
CA THR A 354 6.58 -5.29 -19.01
C THR A 354 7.76 -6.17 -18.55
N GLN A 355 9.00 -5.75 -18.83
CA GLN A 355 10.20 -6.45 -18.39
C GLN A 355 10.71 -5.92 -17.05
N ARG A 356 10.44 -4.64 -16.73
CA ARG A 356 11.02 -3.93 -15.59
C ARG A 356 10.06 -3.70 -14.44
N VAL A 357 8.75 -3.56 -14.73
CA VAL A 357 7.72 -3.34 -13.71
C VAL A 357 7.00 -4.66 -13.44
N PRO A 358 7.22 -5.31 -12.28
CA PRO A 358 6.69 -6.64 -11.97
C PRO A 358 5.19 -6.76 -12.15
N LEU A 359 4.44 -5.70 -11.80
CA LEU A 359 3.00 -5.65 -11.99
C LEU A 359 2.61 -5.80 -13.47
N LEU A 360 3.21 -5.01 -14.35
CA LEU A 360 2.91 -5.06 -15.78
C LEU A 360 3.39 -6.37 -16.42
N SER A 361 4.50 -6.93 -15.92
CA SER A 361 4.94 -8.27 -16.29
C SER A 361 3.92 -9.34 -15.95
N ASP A 362 3.34 -9.29 -14.74
CA ASP A 362 2.35 -10.27 -14.31
C ASP A 362 1.02 -10.11 -15.08
N LEU A 363 0.57 -8.88 -15.32
CA LEU A 363 -0.66 -8.61 -16.06
C LEU A 363 -0.57 -8.95 -17.56
N ALA A 364 0.58 -8.72 -18.18
CA ALA A 364 0.82 -8.98 -19.60
C ALA A 364 1.29 -10.42 -19.89
N LYS A 365 1.33 -11.28 -18.87
CA LYS A 365 1.79 -12.67 -19.01
C LYS A 365 0.88 -13.45 -19.99
N PRO A 366 1.45 -14.13 -21.00
CA PRO A 366 0.67 -14.94 -21.93
C PRO A 366 -0.14 -16.02 -21.22
N VAL A 367 -1.38 -16.23 -21.64
CA VAL A 367 -2.29 -17.24 -21.07
C VAL A 367 -1.66 -18.63 -21.06
N GLN A 368 -0.87 -18.98 -22.12
CA GLN A 368 -0.21 -20.27 -22.21
C GLN A 368 0.79 -20.49 -21.05
N GLU A 369 1.58 -19.48 -20.69
CA GLU A 369 2.50 -19.57 -19.56
C GLU A 369 1.75 -19.74 -18.21
N ILE A 370 0.59 -19.09 -18.07
CA ILE A 370 -0.25 -19.25 -16.88
C ILE A 370 -0.78 -20.69 -16.79
N ILE A 371 -1.25 -21.26 -17.91
CA ILE A 371 -1.73 -22.65 -18.00
C ILE A 371 -0.60 -23.64 -17.64
N GLU A 372 0.60 -23.43 -18.19
CA GLU A 372 1.75 -24.28 -17.89
C GLU A 372 2.14 -24.23 -16.41
N LEU A 373 2.14 -23.05 -15.81
CA LEU A 373 2.36 -22.88 -14.37
C LEU A 373 1.29 -23.56 -13.54
N ALA A 374 0.01 -23.37 -13.89
CA ALA A 374 -1.11 -24.02 -13.21
C ALA A 374 -1.00 -25.55 -13.25
N ASN A 375 -0.70 -26.13 -14.42
CA ASN A 375 -0.52 -27.57 -14.58
C ASN A 375 0.64 -28.15 -13.74
N ARG A 376 1.68 -27.36 -13.49
CA ARG A 376 2.80 -27.75 -12.61
C ARG A 376 2.42 -27.69 -11.13
N LEU A 377 1.56 -26.75 -10.73
CA LEU A 377 1.17 -26.55 -9.34
C LEU A 377 0.02 -27.46 -8.89
N LEU A 378 -0.92 -27.77 -9.78
CA LEU A 378 -2.10 -28.59 -9.48
C LEU A 378 -1.78 -29.90 -8.76
N PRO A 379 -0.82 -30.74 -9.19
CA PRO A 379 -0.49 -31.99 -8.52
C PRO A 379 0.00 -31.78 -7.08
N VAL A 380 0.76 -30.70 -6.84
CA VAL A 380 1.29 -30.38 -5.50
C VAL A 380 0.18 -29.92 -4.57
N LEU A 381 -0.69 -29.01 -5.05
CA LEU A 381 -1.82 -28.48 -4.27
C LEU A 381 -2.85 -29.57 -3.97
N SER A 382 -3.12 -30.50 -4.89
CA SER A 382 -4.01 -31.65 -4.67
C SER A 382 -3.57 -32.56 -3.52
N LEU A 383 -2.27 -32.68 -3.27
CA LEU A 383 -1.71 -33.45 -2.16
C LEU A 383 -1.87 -32.76 -0.79
N ILE A 384 -1.99 -31.44 -0.77
CA ILE A 384 -2.13 -30.66 0.48
C ILE A 384 -3.57 -30.72 1.00
N HIS A 385 -4.55 -30.89 0.14
CA HIS A 385 -5.98 -30.89 0.50
C HIS A 385 -6.55 -32.29 0.75
N ILE A 386 -5.73 -33.32 0.71
CA ILE A 386 -6.08 -34.67 1.11
C ILE A 386 -5.67 -34.89 2.56
#